data_293286109e3d30aa556bc8650dce8792
#
_entry.id   293286109e3d30aa556bc8650dce8792
#
_cell.length_a   1.000
_cell.length_b   1.000
_cell.length_c   1.000
_cell.angle_alpha   90.00
_cell.angle_beta   90.00
_cell.angle_gamma   90.00
#
_symmetry.space_group_name_H-M   'P 1'
#
loop_
_entity.id
_entity.type
_entity.pdbx_description
1 polymer ?
#
loop_
_entity_poly.entity_id
_entity_poly.type
_entity_poly.pdbx_seq_one_letter_code
_entity_poly.pdbx_strand_id
1 'polypeptide(L)'
;MSQTFDFYDARAREAATEAENAPLVMVRERALRAEKTWRGLANQARKIERDRAKAEEIRAERRAAEAEAAAMALVDAEAAE
;
A
#
# COMPACT_ATOMS: atom_id res chain seq x y z
N MET A 1 0.05 15.55 4.00
CA MET A 1 -0.08 14.12 4.28
C MET A 1 -0.60 13.38 3.07
N SER A 2 -0.02 12.24 2.76
CA SER A 2 -0.57 11.43 1.68
C SER A 2 -1.89 10.79 2.13
N GLN A 3 -2.84 10.72 1.21
CA GLN A 3 -4.13 10.12 1.46
C GLN A 3 -3.99 8.60 1.52
N THR A 4 -4.69 7.97 2.44
CA THR A 4 -4.66 6.53 2.62
C THR A 4 -5.64 5.82 1.70
N PHE A 5 -5.44 4.50 1.54
CA PHE A 5 -6.40 3.66 0.84
C PHE A 5 -7.81 3.82 1.40
N ASP A 6 -7.95 3.87 2.73
CA ASP A 6 -9.26 3.97 3.37
C ASP A 6 -10.01 5.25 2.96
N PHE A 7 -9.29 6.36 2.85
CA PHE A 7 -9.88 7.62 2.39
C PHE A 7 -10.43 7.48 0.97
N TYR A 8 -9.62 6.96 0.05
CA TYR A 8 -10.02 6.83 -1.35
C TYR A 8 -11.13 5.80 -1.51
N ASP A 9 -11.08 4.69 -0.77
CA ASP A 9 -12.11 3.67 -0.81
C ASP A 9 -13.45 4.22 -0.33
N ALA A 10 -13.45 4.99 0.74
CA ALA A 10 -14.66 5.64 1.25
C ALA A 10 -15.27 6.59 0.21
N ARG A 11 -14.43 7.37 -0.46
CA ARG A 11 -14.90 8.28 -1.51
C ARG A 11 -15.48 7.53 -2.69
N ALA A 12 -14.88 6.41 -3.07
CA ALA A 12 -15.40 5.57 -4.15
C ALA A 12 -16.78 5.01 -3.78
N ARG A 13 -16.96 4.56 -2.54
CA ARG A 13 -18.25 4.05 -2.07
C ARG A 13 -19.33 5.12 -2.04
N GLU A 14 -18.98 6.33 -1.62
CA GLU A 14 -19.90 7.47 -1.65
C GLU A 14 -20.36 7.76 -3.08
N ALA A 15 -19.43 7.76 -4.04
CA ALA A 15 -19.74 8.01 -5.43
C ALA A 15 -20.62 6.89 -6.01
N ALA A 16 -20.37 5.64 -5.64
CA ALA A 16 -21.18 4.50 -6.07
C ALA A 16 -22.62 4.64 -5.56
N THR A 17 -22.79 5.02 -4.29
CA THR A 17 -24.10 5.24 -3.69
C THR A 17 -24.82 6.39 -4.38
N GLU A 18 -24.12 7.47 -4.67
CA GLU A 18 -24.70 8.60 -5.40
C GLU A 18 -25.19 8.15 -6.77
N ALA A 19 -24.41 7.32 -7.48
CA ALA A 19 -24.82 6.80 -8.78
C ALA A 19 -26.09 5.96 -8.70
N GLU A 20 -26.18 5.09 -7.68
CA GLU A 20 -27.37 4.25 -7.48
C GLU A 20 -28.63 5.06 -7.24
N ASN A 21 -28.51 6.19 -6.53
CA ASN A 21 -29.64 7.01 -6.14
C ASN A 21 -29.91 8.17 -7.10
N ALA A 22 -29.11 8.33 -8.13
CA ALA A 22 -29.25 9.45 -9.06
C ALA A 22 -30.49 9.28 -9.94
N PRO A 23 -31.42 10.25 -9.94
CA PRO A 23 -32.62 10.17 -10.76
C PRO A 23 -32.38 10.52 -12.23
N LEU A 24 -31.28 11.24 -12.51
CA LEU A 24 -30.95 11.69 -13.86
C LEU A 24 -29.71 10.95 -14.38
N VAL A 25 -29.76 10.57 -15.67
CA VAL A 25 -28.67 9.85 -16.32
C VAL A 25 -27.35 10.62 -16.23
N MET A 26 -27.39 11.93 -16.46
CA MET A 26 -26.19 12.78 -16.44
C MET A 26 -25.52 12.77 -15.06
N VAL A 27 -26.34 12.83 -14.01
CA VAL A 27 -25.84 12.79 -12.63
C VAL A 27 -25.21 11.44 -12.32
N ARG A 28 -25.89 10.37 -12.75
CA ARG A 28 -25.38 9.01 -12.57
C ARG A 28 -24.05 8.80 -13.28
N GLU A 29 -23.94 9.24 -14.52
CA GLU A 29 -22.70 9.09 -15.29
C GLU A 29 -21.55 9.84 -14.65
N ARG A 30 -21.81 11.04 -14.13
CA ARG A 30 -20.78 11.82 -13.43
C ARG A 30 -20.32 11.10 -12.16
N ALA A 31 -21.27 10.56 -11.39
CA ALA A 31 -20.96 9.83 -10.17
C ALA A 31 -20.15 8.55 -10.47
N LEU A 32 -20.49 7.85 -11.57
CA LEU A 32 -19.73 6.67 -11.97
C LEU A 32 -18.30 7.01 -12.39
N ARG A 33 -18.10 8.14 -13.06
CA ARG A 33 -16.75 8.60 -13.40
C ARG A 33 -15.96 8.95 -12.14
N ALA A 34 -16.60 9.59 -11.18
CA ALA A 34 -15.97 9.91 -9.89
C ALA A 34 -15.58 8.64 -9.14
N GLU A 35 -16.47 7.64 -9.12
CA GLU A 35 -16.17 6.35 -8.51
C GLU A 35 -14.93 5.71 -9.13
N LYS A 36 -14.86 5.70 -10.45
CA LYS A 36 -13.73 5.12 -11.18
C LYS A 36 -12.42 5.82 -10.81
N THR A 37 -12.44 7.14 -10.73
CA THR A 37 -11.26 7.93 -10.36
C THR A 37 -10.81 7.61 -8.95
N TRP A 38 -11.74 7.59 -7.98
CA TRP A 38 -11.41 7.29 -6.59
C TRP A 38 -10.90 5.87 -6.42
N ARG A 39 -11.48 4.88 -7.15
CA ARG A 39 -10.99 3.50 -7.10
C ARG A 39 -9.58 3.37 -7.66
N GLY A 40 -9.28 4.10 -8.73
CA GLY A 40 -7.92 4.13 -9.26
C GLY A 40 -6.92 4.63 -8.24
N LEU A 41 -7.27 5.70 -7.53
CA LEU A 41 -6.41 6.24 -6.47
C LEU A 41 -6.28 5.28 -5.29
N ALA A 42 -7.38 4.61 -4.92
CA ALA A 42 -7.35 3.60 -3.85
C ALA A 42 -6.43 2.43 -4.21
N ASN A 43 -6.53 1.94 -5.44
CA ASN A 43 -5.68 0.84 -5.90
C ASN A 43 -4.21 1.24 -5.92
N GLN A 44 -3.92 2.46 -6.34
CA GLN A 44 -2.55 2.99 -6.34
C GLN A 44 -2.00 3.09 -4.91
N ALA A 45 -2.81 3.61 -3.98
CA ALA A 45 -2.40 3.72 -2.58
C ALA A 45 -2.11 2.34 -1.97
N ARG A 46 -2.95 1.35 -2.28
CA ARG A 46 -2.75 -0.03 -1.81
C ARG A 46 -1.46 -0.63 -2.37
N LYS A 47 -1.19 -0.39 -3.65
CA LYS A 47 0.04 -0.86 -4.28
C LYS A 47 1.27 -0.26 -3.60
N ILE A 48 1.24 1.03 -3.34
CA ILE A 48 2.34 1.72 -2.64
C ILE A 48 2.56 1.12 -1.26
N GLU A 49 1.50 0.87 -0.50
CA GLU A 49 1.61 0.24 0.82
C GLU A 49 2.23 -1.15 0.75
N ARG A 50 1.79 -1.97 -0.21
CA ARG A 50 2.36 -3.32 -0.40
C ARG A 50 3.84 -3.26 -0.78
N ASP A 51 4.20 -2.34 -1.68
CA ASP A 51 5.58 -2.20 -2.12
C ASP A 51 6.48 -1.75 -0.96
N ARG A 52 5.99 -0.84 -0.11
CA ARG A 52 6.71 -0.40 1.08
C ARG A 52 6.90 -1.53 2.08
N ALA A 53 5.85 -2.30 2.33
CA ALA A 53 5.91 -3.43 3.25
C ALA A 53 6.92 -4.47 2.75
N LYS A 54 6.90 -4.76 1.46
CA LYS A 54 7.85 -5.70 0.86
C LYS A 54 9.29 -5.20 0.93
N ALA A 55 9.50 -3.93 0.65
CA ALA A 55 10.82 -3.33 0.74
C ALA A 55 11.36 -3.38 2.18
N GLU A 56 10.50 -3.13 3.17
CA GLU A 56 10.90 -3.21 4.57
C GLU A 56 11.23 -4.64 4.99
N GLU A 57 10.45 -5.61 4.50
CA GLU A 57 10.73 -7.03 4.74
C GLU A 57 12.11 -7.42 4.19
N ILE A 58 12.42 -7.00 2.97
CA ILE A 58 13.72 -7.26 2.35
C ILE A 58 14.85 -6.63 3.15
N ARG A 59 14.67 -5.39 3.61
CA ARG A 59 15.68 -4.70 4.44
C ARG A 59 15.87 -5.41 5.77
N ALA A 60 14.78 -5.87 6.39
CA ALA A 60 14.85 -6.59 7.66
C ALA A 60 15.60 -7.92 7.51
N GLU A 61 15.32 -8.65 6.43
CA GLU A 61 16.02 -9.91 6.14
C GLU A 61 17.52 -9.66 5.92
N ARG A 62 17.88 -8.59 5.19
CA ARG A 62 19.26 -8.23 4.95
C ARG A 62 19.97 -7.89 6.27
N ARG A 63 19.34 -7.09 7.13
CA ARG A 63 19.92 -6.74 8.43
C ARG A 63 20.13 -7.99 9.28
N ALA A 64 19.18 -8.92 9.28
CA ALA A 64 19.30 -10.17 10.03
C ALA A 64 20.46 -11.03 9.49
N ALA A 65 20.57 -11.14 8.17
CA ALA A 65 21.64 -11.90 7.53
C ALA A 65 23.01 -11.30 7.82
N GLU A 66 23.13 -9.98 7.77
CA GLU A 66 24.37 -9.27 8.08
C GLU A 66 24.76 -9.43 9.54
N ALA A 67 23.77 -9.38 10.45
CA ALA A 67 24.03 -9.58 11.88
C ALA A 67 24.50 -11.00 12.16
N GLU A 68 23.89 -11.99 11.50
CA GLU A 68 24.30 -13.38 11.65
C GLU A 68 25.71 -13.61 11.11
N ALA A 69 26.00 -13.04 9.93
CA ALA A 69 27.34 -13.14 9.36
C ALA A 69 28.39 -12.49 10.25
N ALA A 70 28.08 -11.35 10.84
CA ALA A 70 28.98 -10.67 11.76
C ALA A 70 29.24 -11.50 13.02
N ALA A 71 28.17 -12.13 13.55
CA ALA A 71 28.31 -13.01 14.73
C ALA A 71 29.17 -14.23 14.41
N MET A 72 28.99 -14.84 13.24
CA MET A 72 29.80 -15.97 12.81
C MET A 72 31.26 -15.60 12.61
N ALA A 73 31.50 -14.43 12.02
CA ALA A 73 32.88 -13.93 11.86
C ALA A 73 33.58 -13.71 13.21
N LEU A 74 32.85 -13.21 14.20
CA LEU A 74 33.35 -13.01 15.53
C LEU A 74 33.72 -14.34 16.21
N VAL A 75 32.84 -15.34 16.07
CA VAL A 75 33.10 -16.69 16.63
C VAL A 75 34.31 -17.31 15.97
N ASP A 76 34.46 -17.20 14.65
CA ASP A 76 35.61 -17.72 13.93
C ASP A 76 36.92 -17.02 14.36
N ALA A 77 36.88 -15.72 14.58
CA ALA A 77 38.03 -14.96 15.05
C ALA A 77 38.46 -15.41 16.45
N GLU A 78 37.50 -15.66 17.34
CA GLU A 78 37.80 -16.17 18.70
C GLU A 78 38.36 -17.57 18.65
N ALA A 79 37.84 -18.42 17.77
CA ALA A 79 38.32 -19.79 17.62
C ALA A 79 39.75 -19.85 17.07
N ALA A 80 40.17 -18.86 16.30
CA ALA A 80 41.49 -18.78 15.69
C ALA A 80 42.59 -18.43 16.71
N GLU A 81 42.27 -17.86 17.84
CA GLU A 81 43.23 -17.58 18.91
C GLU A 81 43.49 -18.84 19.71
#